data_b7d75e981d18cbbfc78c4406480022e2
#
_entry.id   b7d75e981d18cbbfc78c4406480022e2
#
_cell.length_a   1.000
_cell.length_b   1.000
_cell.length_c   1.000
_cell.angle_alpha   90.00
_cell.angle_beta   90.00
_cell.angle_gamma   90.00
#
_symmetry.space_group_name_H-M   'P 1'
#
loop_
_entity.id
_entity.type
_entity.pdbx_description
1 polymer ?
#
loop_
_entity_poly.entity_id
_entity_poly.type
_entity_poly.pdbx_seq_one_letter_code
_entity_poly.pdbx_strand_id
1 'polypeptide(L)'
;MADEEGREEQTTWRDWGAELPGDPAERARMAEVKLAEALAVLDVLKAPGPGSLTNREKYLAGEAARAQGRGVRLADVTETLSIPKSTYLDQAAAVGRPDPKAALRARVRASFESSGGTFGAESVWADLRRGEGEPVGWRDLEEGDERTPVIVSEKVVRAIMAEEGLVARKTAQMRRRSKYSSYRGERGPKPANLPLREDGTHDFRAGEPGLLCVTDVTEFALDGFKAYLSPAIDCFDGRPVCWGVALHPDKELAVGMLEGLVAAVRPTEARPLVIHTDGGAVYMSDDWAGACASGNVTRSMSRKARSPDNARCEGFFGTLKSDFFEGEDWTGVTFEEFRERLDAYIEWYRDAKPKKSLGWRTTAEYRRDLGYGYTLAA
;
A
#
# COMPACT_ATOMS: atom_id res chain seq x y z
N MET A 1 -40.73 3.42 -16.62
CA MET A 1 -41.25 2.11 -16.19
C MET A 1 -40.23 1.10 -16.63
N ALA A 2 -39.34 0.76 -15.75
CA ALA A 2 -38.41 -0.36 -15.88
C ALA A 2 -38.03 -0.79 -14.47
N ASP A 3 -38.51 -1.94 -14.12
CA ASP A 3 -38.00 -3.01 -13.29
C ASP A 3 -37.58 -2.71 -11.84
N GLU A 4 -38.58 -2.61 -10.99
CA GLU A 4 -38.53 -3.00 -9.58
C GLU A 4 -38.93 -4.48 -9.43
N GLU A 5 -38.13 -5.41 -9.86
CA GLU A 5 -38.31 -6.83 -9.54
C GLU A 5 -36.95 -7.41 -9.10
N GLY A 6 -36.88 -7.90 -7.82
CA GLY A 6 -35.85 -8.81 -7.37
C GLY A 6 -34.96 -8.40 -6.21
N ARG A 7 -35.40 -7.55 -5.28
CA ARG A 7 -34.80 -7.56 -3.94
C ARG A 7 -35.57 -8.57 -3.09
N GLU A 8 -35.01 -9.77 -2.89
CA GLU A 8 -35.41 -10.63 -1.79
C GLU A 8 -35.33 -9.81 -0.50
N GLU A 9 -36.47 -9.59 0.16
CA GLU A 9 -36.54 -8.94 1.48
C GLU A 9 -35.64 -9.74 2.43
N GLN A 10 -34.52 -9.15 2.84
CA GLN A 10 -33.64 -9.75 3.82
C GLN A 10 -34.39 -9.83 5.16
N THR A 11 -34.77 -11.04 5.58
CA THR A 11 -35.39 -11.31 6.88
C THR A 11 -34.48 -10.76 7.99
N THR A 12 -35.00 -9.81 8.76
CA THR A 12 -34.27 -9.26 9.90
C THR A 12 -34.39 -10.18 11.12
N TRP A 13 -33.55 -9.98 12.16
CA TRP A 13 -33.67 -10.71 13.42
C TRP A 13 -35.03 -10.52 14.10
N ARG A 14 -35.72 -9.38 13.87
CA ARG A 14 -37.06 -9.13 14.38
C ARG A 14 -38.09 -10.02 13.71
N ASP A 15 -38.05 -10.10 12.38
CA ASP A 15 -38.97 -10.91 11.59
C ASP A 15 -38.73 -12.40 11.84
N TRP A 16 -37.46 -12.81 11.90
CA TRP A 16 -37.05 -14.18 12.21
C TRP A 16 -37.50 -14.65 13.60
N GLY A 17 -37.53 -13.75 14.60
CA GLY A 17 -38.00 -14.05 15.96
C GLY A 17 -39.52 -14.10 16.07
N ALA A 18 -40.29 -13.54 15.12
CA ALA A 18 -41.73 -13.41 15.22
C ALA A 18 -42.49 -14.72 14.86
N GLU A 19 -41.93 -15.62 14.08
CA GLU A 19 -42.54 -16.87 13.68
C GLU A 19 -42.39 -17.96 14.77
N LEU A 20 -43.37 -18.05 15.67
CA LEU A 20 -43.41 -19.06 16.70
C LEU A 20 -44.65 -19.94 16.58
N PRO A 21 -44.58 -21.27 16.91
CA PRO A 21 -45.69 -22.19 16.90
C PRO A 21 -46.89 -21.76 17.76
N GLY A 22 -48.09 -22.23 17.42
CA GLY A 22 -49.32 -21.96 18.16
C GLY A 22 -49.37 -22.65 19.51
N ASP A 23 -48.81 -23.87 19.63
CA ASP A 23 -48.77 -24.65 20.89
C ASP A 23 -47.83 -23.99 21.90
N PRO A 24 -48.28 -23.74 23.14
CA PRO A 24 -47.48 -23.02 24.15
C PRO A 24 -46.18 -23.73 24.53
N ALA A 25 -46.16 -25.05 24.64
CA ALA A 25 -44.97 -25.81 24.99
C ALA A 25 -43.93 -25.83 23.87
N GLU A 26 -44.38 -25.99 22.63
CA GLU A 26 -43.53 -25.95 21.44
C GLU A 26 -43.04 -24.52 21.19
N ARG A 27 -43.88 -23.51 21.42
CA ARG A 27 -43.51 -22.10 21.37
C ARG A 27 -42.38 -21.74 22.35
N ALA A 28 -42.49 -22.19 23.58
CA ALA A 28 -41.46 -21.93 24.62
C ALA A 28 -40.13 -22.59 24.21
N ARG A 29 -40.17 -23.84 23.75
CA ARG A 29 -38.99 -24.56 23.27
C ARG A 29 -38.35 -23.85 22.04
N MET A 30 -39.15 -23.46 21.07
CA MET A 30 -38.68 -22.79 19.87
C MET A 30 -38.09 -21.40 20.18
N ALA A 31 -38.68 -20.67 21.14
CA ALA A 31 -38.14 -19.40 21.60
C ALA A 31 -36.75 -19.55 22.25
N GLU A 32 -36.54 -20.60 23.04
CA GLU A 32 -35.23 -20.90 23.63
C GLU A 32 -34.19 -21.28 22.57
N VAL A 33 -34.58 -22.06 21.55
CA VAL A 33 -33.70 -22.41 20.42
C VAL A 33 -33.31 -21.16 19.66
N LYS A 34 -34.28 -20.35 19.23
CA LYS A 34 -34.02 -19.09 18.51
C LYS A 34 -33.15 -18.13 19.31
N LEU A 35 -33.36 -18.05 20.64
CA LEU A 35 -32.53 -17.22 21.49
C LEU A 35 -31.09 -17.75 21.55
N ALA A 36 -30.88 -19.06 21.71
CA ALA A 36 -29.55 -19.65 21.72
C ALA A 36 -28.80 -19.41 20.41
N GLU A 37 -29.47 -19.59 19.29
CA GLU A 37 -28.90 -19.34 17.95
C GLU A 37 -28.59 -17.85 17.71
N ALA A 38 -29.50 -16.96 18.12
CA ALA A 38 -29.27 -15.51 18.01
C ALA A 38 -28.07 -15.04 18.86
N LEU A 39 -27.95 -15.56 20.10
CA LEU A 39 -26.80 -15.25 20.96
C LEU A 39 -25.49 -15.78 20.37
N ALA A 40 -25.50 -17.02 19.83
CA ALA A 40 -24.34 -17.60 19.17
C ALA A 40 -23.89 -16.79 17.95
N VAL A 41 -24.84 -16.29 17.15
CA VAL A 41 -24.56 -15.43 15.99
C VAL A 41 -24.05 -14.06 16.40
N LEU A 42 -24.63 -13.46 17.42
CA LEU A 42 -24.19 -12.14 17.96
C LEU A 42 -22.77 -12.23 18.51
N ASP A 43 -22.42 -13.31 19.19
CA ASP A 43 -21.08 -13.49 19.75
C ASP A 43 -20.01 -13.74 18.68
N VAL A 44 -20.36 -14.42 17.59
CA VAL A 44 -19.40 -14.85 16.58
C VAL A 44 -19.34 -13.90 15.37
N LEU A 45 -20.46 -13.31 14.93
CA LEU A 45 -20.56 -12.78 13.56
C LEU A 45 -21.10 -11.33 13.45
N LYS A 46 -21.73 -10.78 14.47
CA LYS A 46 -22.38 -9.45 14.44
C LYS A 46 -23.25 -9.21 13.18
N ALA A 47 -23.88 -10.28 12.68
CA ALA A 47 -24.61 -10.25 11.42
C ALA A 47 -26.01 -9.61 11.56
N PRO A 48 -26.52 -8.88 10.55
CA PRO A 48 -27.82 -8.19 10.61
C PRO A 48 -29.03 -9.14 10.58
N GLY A 49 -28.87 -10.42 10.18
CA GLY A 49 -29.92 -11.44 10.14
C GLY A 49 -29.44 -12.78 9.58
N PRO A 50 -30.20 -13.88 9.76
CA PRO A 50 -29.80 -15.21 9.32
C PRO A 50 -29.65 -15.34 7.81
N GLY A 51 -30.38 -14.55 7.01
CA GLY A 51 -30.26 -14.51 5.55
C GLY A 51 -28.96 -13.95 5.03
N SER A 52 -28.22 -13.18 5.83
CA SER A 52 -26.91 -12.63 5.47
C SER A 52 -25.75 -13.59 5.75
N LEU A 53 -26.00 -14.72 6.38
CA LEU A 53 -24.97 -15.69 6.75
C LEU A 53 -24.61 -16.64 5.59
N THR A 54 -23.32 -16.87 5.40
CA THR A 54 -22.83 -17.95 4.55
C THR A 54 -23.15 -19.33 5.16
N ASN A 55 -23.16 -20.40 4.37
CA ASN A 55 -23.39 -21.74 4.89
C ASN A 55 -22.39 -22.16 5.98
N ARG A 56 -21.14 -21.70 5.90
CA ARG A 56 -20.14 -21.94 6.94
C ARG A 56 -20.50 -21.23 8.25
N GLU A 57 -20.92 -19.98 8.16
CA GLU A 57 -21.33 -19.18 9.32
C GLU A 57 -22.60 -19.76 9.97
N LYS A 58 -23.56 -20.19 9.17
CA LYS A 58 -24.74 -20.93 9.65
C LYS A 58 -24.36 -22.20 10.40
N TYR A 59 -23.40 -22.97 9.86
CA TYR A 59 -22.87 -24.15 10.53
C TYR A 59 -22.22 -23.81 11.87
N LEU A 60 -21.30 -22.81 11.91
CA LEU A 60 -20.62 -22.41 13.16
C LEU A 60 -21.60 -21.89 14.22
N ALA A 61 -22.57 -21.07 13.83
CA ALA A 61 -23.62 -20.58 14.71
C ALA A 61 -24.48 -21.71 15.26
N GLY A 62 -24.84 -22.68 14.42
CA GLY A 62 -25.59 -23.87 14.84
C GLY A 62 -24.83 -24.74 15.83
N GLU A 63 -23.53 -24.98 15.60
CA GLU A 63 -22.70 -25.75 16.55
C GLU A 63 -22.51 -24.98 17.87
N ALA A 64 -22.32 -23.66 17.84
CA ALA A 64 -22.24 -22.85 19.04
C ALA A 64 -23.56 -22.88 19.85
N ALA A 65 -24.71 -22.83 19.17
CA ALA A 65 -26.02 -22.94 19.81
C ALA A 65 -26.22 -24.32 20.47
N ARG A 66 -25.83 -25.40 19.77
CA ARG A 66 -25.90 -26.77 20.29
C ARG A 66 -24.97 -27.00 21.47
N ALA A 67 -23.80 -26.38 21.47
CA ALA A 67 -22.83 -26.48 22.58
C ALA A 67 -23.33 -25.82 23.90
N GLN A 68 -24.31 -24.90 23.83
CA GLN A 68 -24.91 -24.29 25.03
C GLN A 68 -25.76 -25.25 25.88
N GLY A 69 -25.99 -26.49 25.42
CA GLY A 69 -26.64 -27.53 26.20
C GLY A 69 -28.15 -27.32 26.46
N ARG A 70 -28.79 -26.42 25.67
CA ARG A 70 -30.24 -26.09 25.82
C ARG A 70 -31.18 -27.04 25.05
N GLY A 71 -30.71 -28.23 24.68
CA GLY A 71 -31.51 -29.22 23.98
C GLY A 71 -31.75 -28.90 22.49
N VAL A 72 -30.91 -28.03 21.88
CA VAL A 72 -30.99 -27.66 20.48
C VAL A 72 -30.62 -28.87 19.60
N ARG A 73 -31.59 -29.34 18.80
CA ARG A 73 -31.42 -30.49 17.91
C ARG A 73 -30.91 -30.00 16.53
N LEU A 74 -30.28 -30.90 15.80
CA LEU A 74 -29.85 -30.59 14.42
C LEU A 74 -31.01 -30.12 13.52
N ALA A 75 -32.20 -30.71 13.71
CA ALA A 75 -33.40 -30.32 12.95
C ALA A 75 -33.77 -28.84 13.23
N ASP A 76 -33.70 -28.42 14.50
CA ASP A 76 -34.00 -27.03 14.89
C ASP A 76 -33.04 -26.07 14.20
N VAL A 77 -31.73 -26.37 14.19
CA VAL A 77 -30.69 -25.55 13.55
C VAL A 77 -30.91 -25.46 12.03
N THR A 78 -31.15 -26.60 11.38
CA THR A 78 -31.32 -26.64 9.92
C THR A 78 -32.57 -25.90 9.46
N GLU A 79 -33.63 -25.91 10.25
CA GLU A 79 -34.86 -25.18 10.01
C GLU A 79 -34.70 -23.70 10.22
N THR A 80 -34.26 -23.29 11.43
CA THR A 80 -34.17 -21.89 11.82
C THR A 80 -33.13 -21.08 11.06
N LEU A 81 -31.97 -21.68 10.75
CA LEU A 81 -30.94 -21.03 9.94
C LEU A 81 -31.12 -21.22 8.43
N SER A 82 -32.21 -21.89 8.02
CA SER A 82 -32.50 -22.17 6.60
C SER A 82 -31.30 -22.77 5.86
N ILE A 83 -30.70 -23.84 6.41
CA ILE A 83 -29.59 -24.56 5.82
C ILE A 83 -30.00 -26.04 5.59
N PRO A 84 -29.88 -26.61 4.37
CA PRO A 84 -30.13 -28.01 4.14
C PRO A 84 -29.23 -28.88 5.01
N LYS A 85 -29.80 -30.00 5.55
CA LYS A 85 -29.07 -30.93 6.42
C LYS A 85 -27.82 -31.50 5.72
N SER A 86 -27.88 -31.79 4.42
CA SER A 86 -26.71 -32.22 3.64
C SER A 86 -25.62 -31.15 3.65
N THR A 87 -25.96 -29.91 3.35
CA THR A 87 -25.02 -28.77 3.38
C THR A 87 -24.44 -28.57 4.77
N TYR A 88 -25.24 -28.71 5.84
CA TYR A 88 -24.74 -28.62 7.20
C TYR A 88 -23.70 -29.69 7.52
N LEU A 89 -23.98 -30.95 7.14
CA LEU A 89 -23.06 -32.07 7.33
C LEU A 89 -21.79 -31.93 6.44
N ASP A 90 -21.92 -31.37 5.24
CA ASP A 90 -20.79 -31.08 4.38
C ASP A 90 -19.87 -29.99 5.02
N GLN A 91 -20.47 -28.98 5.69
CA GLN A 91 -19.71 -27.99 6.45
C GLN A 91 -19.03 -28.63 7.66
N ALA A 92 -19.71 -29.55 8.37
CA ALA A 92 -19.12 -30.30 9.47
C ALA A 92 -17.90 -31.11 9.03
N ALA A 93 -18.01 -31.79 7.91
CA ALA A 93 -16.90 -32.52 7.32
C ALA A 93 -15.78 -31.63 6.80
N ALA A 94 -16.09 -30.38 6.40
CA ALA A 94 -15.12 -29.41 5.90
C ALA A 94 -14.31 -28.76 7.03
N VAL A 95 -14.88 -28.58 8.23
CA VAL A 95 -14.20 -27.96 9.39
C VAL A 95 -12.97 -28.76 9.84
N GLY A 96 -13.00 -30.08 9.71
CA GLY A 96 -11.86 -30.95 10.04
C GLY A 96 -10.82 -31.10 8.93
N ARG A 97 -11.04 -30.50 7.75
CA ARG A 97 -10.09 -30.57 6.63
C ARG A 97 -9.07 -29.44 6.75
N PRO A 98 -7.78 -29.72 6.51
CA PRO A 98 -6.78 -28.66 6.37
C PRO A 98 -7.23 -27.64 5.30
N ASP A 99 -7.01 -26.36 5.56
CA ASP A 99 -7.26 -25.33 4.54
C ASP A 99 -6.31 -25.56 3.35
N PRO A 100 -6.82 -25.88 2.15
CA PRO A 100 -5.94 -26.13 1.00
C PRO A 100 -5.17 -24.86 0.56
N LYS A 101 -5.51 -23.71 1.11
CA LYS A 101 -4.83 -22.44 0.85
C LYS A 101 -3.94 -21.98 2.02
N ALA A 102 -3.70 -22.80 3.06
CA ALA A 102 -2.97 -22.40 4.26
C ALA A 102 -1.59 -21.83 3.92
N ALA A 103 -0.79 -22.53 3.12
CA ALA A 103 0.52 -22.07 2.67
C ALA A 103 0.43 -20.75 1.86
N LEU A 104 -0.54 -20.65 0.94
CA LEU A 104 -0.75 -19.43 0.17
C LEU A 104 -1.18 -18.24 1.07
N ARG A 105 -2.05 -18.47 2.07
CA ARG A 105 -2.46 -17.45 3.03
C ARG A 105 -1.25 -16.93 3.83
N ALA A 106 -0.40 -17.82 4.28
CA ALA A 106 0.83 -17.45 4.99
C ALA A 106 1.72 -16.57 4.10
N ARG A 107 1.91 -16.93 2.84
CA ARG A 107 2.69 -16.13 1.87
C ARG A 107 2.05 -14.76 1.58
N VAL A 108 0.73 -14.68 1.41
CA VAL A 108 0.00 -13.41 1.22
C VAL A 108 0.18 -12.50 2.43
N ARG A 109 0.07 -13.04 3.64
CA ARG A 109 0.26 -12.30 4.89
C ARG A 109 1.70 -11.82 5.04
N ALA A 110 2.68 -12.69 4.82
CA ALA A 110 4.10 -12.34 4.88
C ALA A 110 4.46 -11.23 3.89
N SER A 111 3.98 -11.29 2.65
CA SER A 111 4.17 -10.24 1.64
C SER A 111 3.53 -8.92 2.05
N PHE A 112 2.32 -8.95 2.63
CA PHE A 112 1.65 -7.76 3.13
C PHE A 112 2.41 -7.13 4.32
N GLU A 113 2.82 -7.94 5.29
CA GLU A 113 3.55 -7.52 6.49
C GLU A 113 4.94 -6.98 6.15
N SER A 114 5.69 -7.63 5.24
CA SER A 114 7.02 -7.18 4.80
C SER A 114 7.00 -5.79 4.16
N SER A 115 5.87 -5.41 3.58
CA SER A 115 5.66 -4.06 3.03
C SER A 115 5.24 -3.03 4.10
N GLY A 116 5.15 -3.41 5.36
CA GLY A 116 4.57 -2.58 6.42
C GLY A 116 3.08 -2.27 6.20
N GLY A 117 2.33 -3.16 5.54
CA GLY A 117 0.92 -2.97 5.25
C GLY A 117 0.62 -1.98 4.11
N THR A 118 1.58 -1.71 3.24
CA THR A 118 1.41 -0.76 2.13
C THR A 118 0.99 -1.43 0.82
N PHE A 119 1.22 -2.74 0.69
CA PHE A 119 0.87 -3.47 -0.52
C PHE A 119 -0.63 -3.75 -0.61
N GLY A 120 -1.25 -3.30 -1.71
CA GLY A 120 -2.58 -3.75 -2.11
C GLY A 120 -2.50 -5.10 -2.85
N ALA A 121 -3.64 -5.69 -3.17
CA ALA A 121 -3.73 -7.03 -3.77
C ALA A 121 -2.89 -7.20 -5.06
N GLU A 122 -2.79 -6.17 -5.88
CA GLU A 122 -1.98 -6.20 -7.10
C GLU A 122 -0.47 -6.24 -6.79
N SER A 123 -0.05 -5.50 -5.75
CA SER A 123 1.36 -5.50 -5.30
C SER A 123 1.74 -6.80 -4.62
N VAL A 124 0.87 -7.35 -3.77
CA VAL A 124 1.07 -8.68 -3.15
C VAL A 124 1.12 -9.76 -4.23
N TRP A 125 0.19 -9.75 -5.19
CA TRP A 125 0.21 -10.68 -6.31
C TRP A 125 1.51 -10.62 -7.11
N ALA A 126 2.02 -9.42 -7.38
CA ALA A 126 3.27 -9.24 -8.09
C ALA A 126 4.48 -9.72 -7.28
N ASP A 127 4.48 -9.47 -5.97
CA ASP A 127 5.52 -9.90 -5.05
C ASP A 127 5.59 -11.42 -4.91
N LEU A 128 4.44 -12.11 -4.80
CA LEU A 128 4.37 -13.57 -4.76
C LEU A 128 4.96 -14.26 -6.01
N ARG A 129 5.04 -13.57 -7.14
CA ARG A 129 5.60 -14.08 -8.40
C ARG A 129 7.11 -13.86 -8.51
N ARG A 130 7.69 -13.22 -7.51
CA ARG A 130 9.12 -12.96 -7.41
C ARG A 130 9.75 -14.01 -6.48
N GLY A 131 11.00 -14.29 -6.69
CA GLY A 131 11.74 -15.24 -5.87
C GLY A 131 12.79 -15.99 -6.68
N GLU A 132 13.25 -17.08 -6.15
CA GLU A 132 14.29 -17.92 -6.74
C GLU A 132 13.72 -19.28 -7.11
N GLY A 133 14.20 -19.83 -8.23
CA GLY A 133 13.79 -21.17 -8.70
C GLY A 133 12.63 -21.15 -9.67
N GLU A 134 12.14 -22.35 -9.99
CA GLU A 134 11.01 -22.54 -10.92
C GLU A 134 9.69 -22.20 -10.23
N PRO A 135 8.79 -21.44 -10.90
CA PRO A 135 7.50 -21.10 -10.34
C PRO A 135 6.61 -22.33 -10.08
N VAL A 136 6.01 -22.38 -8.90
CA VAL A 136 5.08 -23.48 -8.54
C VAL A 136 3.64 -23.00 -8.52
N GLY A 137 2.69 -23.90 -8.80
CA GLY A 137 1.28 -23.63 -8.58
C GLY A 137 0.98 -23.43 -7.09
N TRP A 138 0.09 -22.50 -6.74
CA TRP A 138 -0.25 -22.25 -5.34
C TRP A 138 -0.77 -23.50 -4.58
N ARG A 139 -1.22 -24.54 -5.28
CA ARG A 139 -1.66 -25.82 -4.67
C ARG A 139 -0.50 -26.72 -4.31
N ASP A 140 0.64 -26.50 -4.94
CA ASP A 140 1.86 -27.29 -4.76
C ASP A 140 2.87 -26.54 -3.87
N LEU A 141 2.45 -25.38 -3.33
CA LEU A 141 3.26 -24.56 -2.42
C LEU A 141 3.36 -25.26 -1.07
N GLU A 142 4.59 -25.47 -0.61
CA GLU A 142 4.88 -26.04 0.70
C GLU A 142 4.72 -25.00 1.82
N GLU A 143 4.30 -25.46 2.99
CA GLU A 143 4.20 -24.60 4.15
C GLU A 143 5.59 -24.18 4.63
N GLY A 144 5.79 -22.86 4.84
CA GLY A 144 7.09 -22.30 5.22
C GLY A 144 8.03 -21.97 4.05
N ASP A 145 7.64 -22.25 2.81
CA ASP A 145 8.39 -21.80 1.65
C ASP A 145 8.17 -20.29 1.43
N GLU A 146 9.20 -19.50 1.60
CA GLU A 146 9.18 -18.04 1.48
C GLU A 146 9.81 -17.50 0.18
N ARG A 147 10.44 -18.34 -0.61
CA ARG A 147 11.30 -17.90 -1.72
C ARG A 147 10.82 -18.31 -3.11
N THR A 148 10.16 -19.44 -3.23
CA THR A 148 9.70 -19.93 -4.52
C THR A 148 8.62 -19.02 -5.12
N PRO A 149 8.73 -18.60 -6.40
CA PRO A 149 7.70 -17.83 -7.08
C PRO A 149 6.38 -18.62 -7.17
N VAL A 150 5.25 -17.95 -6.91
CA VAL A 150 3.94 -18.61 -6.84
C VAL A 150 3.08 -18.24 -8.04
N ILE A 151 2.58 -19.25 -8.78
CA ILE A 151 1.59 -19.06 -9.84
C ILE A 151 0.21 -18.99 -9.20
N VAL A 152 -0.33 -17.78 -9.13
CA VAL A 152 -1.66 -17.50 -8.57
C VAL A 152 -2.30 -16.34 -9.34
N SER A 153 -3.63 -16.28 -9.41
CA SER A 153 -4.31 -15.13 -9.98
C SER A 153 -4.48 -14.01 -8.94
N GLU A 154 -4.45 -12.76 -9.38
CA GLU A 154 -4.72 -11.60 -8.52
C GLU A 154 -6.08 -11.71 -7.81
N LYS A 155 -7.09 -12.28 -8.47
CA LYS A 155 -8.43 -12.49 -7.88
C LYS A 155 -8.39 -13.37 -6.62
N VAL A 156 -7.55 -14.40 -6.61
CA VAL A 156 -7.38 -15.29 -5.44
C VAL A 156 -6.67 -14.54 -4.32
N VAL A 157 -5.62 -13.77 -4.63
CA VAL A 157 -4.91 -12.93 -3.64
C VAL A 157 -5.86 -11.90 -3.02
N ARG A 158 -6.64 -11.21 -3.84
CA ARG A 158 -7.64 -10.23 -3.40
C ARG A 158 -8.69 -10.85 -2.48
N ALA A 159 -9.16 -12.06 -2.79
CA ALA A 159 -10.11 -12.77 -1.95
C ALA A 159 -9.49 -13.13 -0.59
N ILE A 160 -8.27 -13.65 -0.56
CA ILE A 160 -7.54 -13.96 0.68
C ILE A 160 -7.35 -12.71 1.53
N MET A 161 -6.88 -11.60 0.95
CA MET A 161 -6.70 -10.34 1.67
C MET A 161 -8.01 -9.83 2.27
N ALA A 162 -9.13 -9.94 1.53
CA ALA A 162 -10.44 -9.55 2.03
C ALA A 162 -10.92 -10.47 3.17
N GLU A 163 -10.74 -11.79 3.05
CA GLU A 163 -11.09 -12.78 4.08
C GLU A 163 -10.28 -12.59 5.37
N GLU A 164 -9.04 -12.12 5.27
CA GLU A 164 -8.14 -11.87 6.41
C GLU A 164 -8.14 -10.41 6.92
N GLY A 165 -8.94 -9.54 6.30
CA GLY A 165 -9.02 -8.13 6.68
C GLY A 165 -7.75 -7.32 6.38
N LEU A 166 -6.93 -7.78 5.44
CA LEU A 166 -5.68 -7.11 5.05
C LEU A 166 -6.00 -5.91 4.13
N VAL A 167 -6.03 -4.72 4.71
CA VAL A 167 -6.36 -3.47 4.00
C VAL A 167 -5.12 -2.59 3.89
N ALA A 168 -4.70 -2.27 2.66
CA ALA A 168 -3.54 -1.41 2.45
C ALA A 168 -3.77 0.00 3.02
N ARG A 169 -2.76 0.58 3.68
CA ARG A 169 -2.79 1.90 4.34
C ARG A 169 -3.35 3.01 3.45
N LYS A 170 -2.96 3.05 2.20
CA LYS A 170 -3.42 4.05 1.22
C LYS A 170 -4.94 4.02 0.96
N THR A 171 -5.57 2.86 1.13
CA THR A 171 -7.02 2.70 0.96
C THR A 171 -7.79 3.17 2.20
N ALA A 172 -7.18 3.09 3.38
CA ALA A 172 -7.78 3.50 4.64
C ALA A 172 -7.79 5.03 4.85
N GLN A 173 -6.96 5.80 4.12
CA GLN A 173 -6.71 7.22 4.39
C GLN A 173 -6.87 8.11 3.16
N MET A 174 -8.10 8.29 2.67
CA MET A 174 -8.39 9.37 1.70
C MET A 174 -8.62 10.71 2.42
N ARG A 175 -7.59 11.35 2.97
CA ARG A 175 -7.66 12.73 3.47
C ARG A 175 -7.03 13.72 2.51
N ARG A 176 -7.66 14.91 2.37
CA ARG A 176 -7.18 16.04 1.56
C ARG A 176 -5.79 16.48 2.06
N ARG A 177 -4.81 16.49 1.16
CA ARG A 177 -3.46 16.99 1.42
C ARG A 177 -3.42 18.51 1.39
N SER A 178 -2.79 19.11 2.41
CA SER A 178 -2.40 20.52 2.39
C SER A 178 -1.17 20.68 1.47
N LYS A 179 -1.23 21.65 0.55
CA LYS A 179 -0.07 22.00 -0.30
C LYS A 179 0.84 22.95 0.46
N TYR A 180 2.12 22.60 0.51
CA TYR A 180 3.17 23.52 0.94
C TYR A 180 3.25 24.71 -0.03
N SER A 181 3.33 25.93 0.51
CA SER A 181 3.48 27.15 -0.29
C SER A 181 4.93 27.60 -0.25
N SER A 182 5.63 27.51 -1.36
CA SER A 182 7.01 27.98 -1.49
C SER A 182 7.12 29.50 -1.43
N TYR A 183 8.26 29.96 -0.91
CA TYR A 183 8.62 31.36 -0.66
C TYR A 183 8.52 32.24 -1.92
N ARG A 184 8.04 33.50 -1.74
CA ARG A 184 7.93 34.51 -2.78
C ARG A 184 9.20 35.40 -2.80
N GLY A 185 10.15 35.09 -3.67
CA GLY A 185 11.29 35.95 -3.96
C GLY A 185 11.82 35.70 -5.37
N GLU A 186 11.96 36.75 -6.17
CA GLU A 186 12.63 36.69 -7.48
C GLU A 186 14.05 37.21 -7.35
N ARG A 187 15.06 36.40 -7.72
CA ARG A 187 16.45 36.82 -7.86
C ARG A 187 17.08 36.13 -9.06
N GLY A 188 17.59 36.94 -10.02
CA GLY A 188 18.40 36.48 -11.14
C GLY A 188 17.67 35.81 -12.32
N PRO A 189 18.37 35.55 -13.43
CA PRO A 189 17.83 34.86 -14.59
C PRO A 189 17.58 33.40 -14.23
N LYS A 190 16.35 32.90 -14.53
CA LYS A 190 15.95 31.52 -14.28
C LYS A 190 16.57 30.59 -15.32
N PRO A 191 17.04 29.40 -14.89
CA PRO A 191 17.40 28.35 -15.84
C PRO A 191 16.22 27.93 -16.72
N ALA A 192 16.53 27.42 -17.91
CA ALA A 192 15.51 26.90 -18.83
C ALA A 192 14.79 25.69 -18.24
N ASN A 193 13.51 25.52 -18.59
CA ASN A 193 12.76 24.30 -18.28
C ASN A 193 13.05 23.25 -19.36
N LEU A 194 14.10 22.42 -19.16
CA LEU A 194 14.57 21.46 -20.15
C LEU A 194 13.59 20.31 -20.44
N PRO A 195 12.83 19.77 -19.45
CA PRO A 195 11.79 18.78 -19.70
C PRO A 195 10.56 19.30 -20.46
N LEU A 196 10.38 20.64 -20.58
CA LEU A 196 9.24 21.23 -21.26
C LEU A 196 9.44 21.17 -22.79
N ARG A 197 8.50 20.53 -23.48
CA ARG A 197 8.45 20.46 -24.95
C ARG A 197 7.75 21.69 -25.55
N GLU A 198 7.94 21.90 -26.84
CA GLU A 198 7.31 22.99 -27.60
C GLU A 198 5.79 22.93 -27.59
N ASP A 199 5.19 21.75 -27.52
CA ASP A 199 3.74 21.54 -27.42
C ASP A 199 3.18 21.83 -26.01
N GLY A 200 4.04 22.23 -25.06
CA GLY A 200 3.67 22.51 -23.67
C GLY A 200 3.57 21.28 -22.77
N THR A 201 3.80 20.09 -23.29
CA THR A 201 3.90 18.85 -22.51
C THR A 201 5.28 18.71 -21.85
N HIS A 202 5.40 17.81 -20.85
CA HIS A 202 6.67 17.55 -20.19
C HIS A 202 7.17 16.16 -20.53
N ASP A 203 8.46 16.05 -20.81
CA ASP A 203 9.16 14.79 -20.96
C ASP A 203 10.18 14.59 -19.85
N PHE A 204 9.77 13.89 -18.81
CA PHE A 204 10.64 13.45 -17.72
C PHE A 204 11.24 12.06 -17.96
N ARG A 205 11.32 11.58 -19.21
CA ARG A 205 11.94 10.29 -19.52
C ARG A 205 13.43 10.52 -19.77
N ALA A 206 14.25 9.83 -18.98
CA ALA A 206 15.67 9.72 -19.24
C ALA A 206 15.95 8.43 -20.02
N GLY A 207 16.84 8.47 -20.99
CA GLY A 207 17.24 7.28 -21.75
C GLY A 207 18.14 6.34 -20.97
N GLU A 208 18.83 6.87 -19.96
CA GLU A 208 19.78 6.14 -19.10
C GLU A 208 19.71 6.66 -17.66
N PRO A 209 20.14 5.85 -16.66
CA PRO A 209 20.28 6.32 -15.29
C PRO A 209 21.23 7.50 -15.17
N GLY A 210 20.88 8.48 -14.34
CA GLY A 210 21.75 9.62 -14.00
C GLY A 210 21.88 10.70 -15.08
N LEU A 211 20.99 10.74 -16.08
CA LEU A 211 20.94 11.85 -17.05
C LEU A 211 20.03 12.98 -16.61
N LEU A 212 18.91 12.67 -15.99
CA LEU A 212 17.92 13.63 -15.50
C LEU A 212 17.42 13.20 -14.12
N CYS A 213 17.65 14.06 -13.15
CA CYS A 213 17.06 13.93 -11.81
C CYS A 213 16.14 15.11 -11.52
N VAL A 214 15.12 14.86 -10.71
CA VAL A 214 14.27 15.90 -10.13
C VAL A 214 14.50 15.97 -8.63
N THR A 215 14.37 17.15 -8.07
CA THR A 215 14.44 17.37 -6.61
C THR A 215 13.46 18.44 -6.18
N ASP A 216 13.02 18.35 -4.96
CA ASP A 216 12.16 19.29 -4.26
C ASP A 216 12.30 19.04 -2.76
N VAL A 217 11.80 19.96 -1.93
CA VAL A 217 11.79 19.78 -0.48
C VAL A 217 10.38 19.51 0.02
N THR A 218 10.22 18.48 0.84
CA THR A 218 8.96 18.20 1.52
C THR A 218 9.11 18.30 3.04
N GLU A 219 8.05 18.79 3.70
CA GLU A 219 7.95 18.94 5.16
C GLU A 219 7.18 17.78 5.78
N PHE A 220 7.65 17.32 6.94
CA PHE A 220 6.95 16.46 7.89
C PHE A 220 6.76 17.25 9.19
N ALA A 221 5.52 17.38 9.63
CA ALA A 221 5.19 18.00 10.90
C ALA A 221 5.02 16.90 11.96
N LEU A 222 5.96 16.84 12.90
CA LEU A 222 5.95 15.92 14.02
C LEU A 222 5.55 16.66 15.31
N ASP A 223 5.36 15.90 16.37
CA ASP A 223 5.12 16.50 17.69
C ASP A 223 6.39 17.20 18.19
N GLY A 224 6.32 18.51 18.33
CA GLY A 224 7.41 19.36 18.84
C GLY A 224 8.44 19.82 17.82
N PHE A 225 8.51 19.28 16.60
CA PHE A 225 9.45 19.74 15.56
C PHE A 225 8.95 19.50 14.14
N LYS A 226 9.69 20.05 13.18
CA LYS A 226 9.51 19.75 11.75
C LYS A 226 10.78 19.14 11.19
N ALA A 227 10.61 18.19 10.29
CA ALA A 227 11.70 17.61 9.52
C ALA A 227 11.48 17.89 8.02
N TYR A 228 12.55 18.10 7.31
CA TYR A 228 12.55 18.40 5.88
C TYR A 228 13.39 17.37 5.14
N LEU A 229 12.84 16.83 4.05
CA LEU A 229 13.50 15.87 3.18
C LEU A 229 13.74 16.52 1.81
N SER A 230 14.98 16.44 1.33
CA SER A 230 15.38 16.82 -0.03
C SER A 230 15.94 15.59 -0.75
N PRO A 231 15.17 14.88 -1.58
CA PRO A 231 15.64 13.72 -2.34
C PRO A 231 16.04 14.11 -3.77
N ALA A 232 16.98 13.39 -4.38
CA ALA A 232 17.19 13.37 -5.82
C ALA A 232 16.57 12.12 -6.42
N ILE A 233 15.57 12.30 -7.27
CA ILE A 233 14.84 11.19 -7.92
C ILE A 233 15.27 11.09 -9.38
N ASP A 234 15.84 9.95 -9.76
CA ASP A 234 16.20 9.66 -11.15
C ASP A 234 14.95 9.48 -12.02
N CYS A 235 14.86 10.23 -13.10
CA CYS A 235 13.74 10.17 -14.03
C CYS A 235 13.73 8.91 -14.91
N PHE A 236 14.82 8.15 -14.95
CA PHE A 236 14.89 6.90 -15.70
C PHE A 236 13.91 5.86 -15.16
N ASP A 237 13.91 5.64 -13.82
CA ASP A 237 13.12 4.59 -13.18
C ASP A 237 12.39 5.05 -11.90
N GLY A 238 12.54 6.33 -11.54
CA GLY A 238 11.98 6.89 -10.32
C GLY A 238 12.71 6.44 -9.05
N ARG A 239 13.99 6.08 -9.16
CA ARG A 239 14.85 5.70 -8.04
C ARG A 239 15.27 6.94 -7.25
N PRO A 240 15.09 7.01 -5.92
CA PRO A 240 15.82 7.94 -5.08
C PRO A 240 17.31 7.58 -5.13
N VAL A 241 18.15 8.49 -5.66
CA VAL A 241 19.60 8.25 -5.80
C VAL A 241 20.30 8.58 -4.49
N CYS A 242 19.99 9.75 -3.94
CA CYS A 242 20.43 10.21 -2.62
C CYS A 242 19.37 11.14 -2.04
N TRP A 243 19.51 11.46 -0.75
CA TRP A 243 18.62 12.37 -0.05
C TRP A 243 19.31 12.98 1.17
N GLY A 244 18.82 14.12 1.60
CA GLY A 244 19.18 14.74 2.86
C GLY A 244 17.94 14.93 3.73
N VAL A 245 18.12 14.84 5.06
CA VAL A 245 17.09 15.10 6.06
C VAL A 245 17.63 16.12 7.08
N ALA A 246 16.88 17.21 7.34
CA ALA A 246 17.30 18.26 8.26
C ALA A 246 16.11 18.86 9.02
N LEU A 247 16.40 19.60 10.09
CA LEU A 247 15.40 20.37 10.85
C LEU A 247 14.98 21.67 10.14
N HIS A 248 15.74 22.13 9.14
CA HIS A 248 15.47 23.37 8.40
C HIS A 248 15.60 23.14 6.89
N PRO A 249 14.74 23.76 6.07
CA PRO A 249 14.80 23.68 4.61
C PRO A 249 15.78 24.74 4.07
N ASP A 250 17.03 24.65 4.47
CA ASP A 250 18.09 25.60 4.15
C ASP A 250 18.91 25.18 2.92
N LYS A 251 19.89 26.00 2.57
CA LYS A 251 20.77 25.74 1.44
C LYS A 251 21.73 24.57 1.71
N GLU A 252 22.08 24.35 2.97
CA GLU A 252 22.97 23.28 3.42
C GLU A 252 22.32 21.92 3.12
N LEU A 253 21.03 21.77 3.37
CA LEU A 253 20.26 20.57 3.02
C LEU A 253 20.28 20.29 1.51
N ALA A 254 20.01 21.31 0.69
CA ALA A 254 19.95 21.12 -0.76
C ALA A 254 21.33 20.91 -1.38
N VAL A 255 22.34 21.68 -0.97
CA VAL A 255 23.71 21.53 -1.50
C VAL A 255 24.32 20.21 -1.06
N GLY A 256 24.17 19.80 0.20
CA GLY A 256 24.65 18.49 0.67
C GLY A 256 24.00 17.31 -0.08
N MET A 257 22.70 17.40 -0.37
CA MET A 257 22.02 16.42 -1.22
C MET A 257 22.61 16.40 -2.64
N LEU A 258 22.88 17.58 -3.24
CA LEU A 258 23.48 17.66 -4.57
C LEU A 258 24.90 17.10 -4.62
N GLU A 259 25.71 17.33 -3.60
CA GLU A 259 27.06 16.76 -3.49
C GLU A 259 27.00 15.22 -3.41
N GLY A 260 26.06 14.67 -2.64
CA GLY A 260 25.77 13.24 -2.60
C GLY A 260 25.33 12.70 -3.98
N LEU A 261 24.49 13.43 -4.71
CA LEU A 261 24.07 13.06 -6.05
C LEU A 261 25.25 13.05 -7.03
N VAL A 262 26.09 14.07 -6.99
CA VAL A 262 27.29 14.15 -7.84
C VAL A 262 28.26 13.01 -7.53
N ALA A 263 28.47 12.68 -6.27
CA ALA A 263 29.30 11.55 -5.85
C ALA A 263 28.77 10.19 -6.35
N ALA A 264 27.44 10.02 -6.34
CA ALA A 264 26.78 8.79 -6.78
C ALA A 264 26.77 8.65 -8.31
N VAL A 265 26.42 9.71 -9.05
CA VAL A 265 26.26 9.69 -10.52
C VAL A 265 27.60 9.89 -11.26
N ARG A 266 28.50 10.68 -10.67
CA ARG A 266 29.80 11.05 -11.25
C ARG A 266 29.67 11.66 -12.67
N PRO A 267 28.93 12.78 -12.81
CA PRO A 267 28.74 13.40 -14.10
C PRO A 267 30.06 13.97 -14.66
N THR A 268 30.16 14.02 -15.98
CA THR A 268 31.32 14.55 -16.68
C THR A 268 30.88 15.61 -17.69
N GLU A 269 31.79 16.38 -18.27
CA GLU A 269 31.48 17.32 -19.36
C GLU A 269 30.81 16.64 -20.56
N ALA A 270 31.24 15.41 -20.89
CA ALA A 270 30.68 14.65 -21.99
C ALA A 270 29.33 13.99 -21.65
N ARG A 271 29.05 13.81 -20.36
CA ARG A 271 27.81 13.22 -19.85
C ARG A 271 27.34 14.01 -18.62
N PRO A 272 26.83 15.24 -18.82
CA PRO A 272 26.36 16.07 -17.73
C PRO A 272 25.06 15.51 -17.16
N LEU A 273 24.87 15.68 -15.84
CA LEU A 273 23.61 15.43 -15.18
C LEU A 273 22.74 16.68 -15.31
N VAL A 274 21.48 16.50 -15.69
CA VAL A 274 20.47 17.56 -15.56
C VAL A 274 19.75 17.40 -14.22
N ILE A 275 19.72 18.46 -13.40
CA ILE A 275 18.88 18.53 -12.21
C ILE A 275 17.74 19.52 -12.42
N HIS A 276 16.50 19.03 -12.28
CA HIS A 276 15.31 19.85 -12.43
C HIS A 276 14.69 20.15 -11.07
N THR A 277 14.44 21.42 -10.79
CA THR A 277 13.93 21.95 -9.53
C THR A 277 12.69 22.81 -9.74
N ASP A 278 11.98 23.10 -8.66
CA ASP A 278 11.04 24.22 -8.65
C ASP A 278 11.77 25.58 -8.58
N GLY A 279 10.99 26.67 -8.55
CA GLY A 279 11.51 28.03 -8.42
C GLY A 279 11.80 28.46 -6.96
N GLY A 280 12.07 27.54 -6.06
CA GLY A 280 12.37 27.83 -4.65
C GLY A 280 13.64 28.65 -4.44
N ALA A 281 13.67 29.46 -3.39
CA ALA A 281 14.78 30.39 -3.12
C ALA A 281 16.12 29.68 -2.96
N VAL A 282 16.13 28.48 -2.41
CA VAL A 282 17.31 27.63 -2.22
C VAL A 282 17.96 27.31 -3.57
N TYR A 283 17.17 26.94 -4.58
CA TYR A 283 17.63 26.59 -5.93
C TYR A 283 18.02 27.80 -6.80
N MET A 284 17.70 29.01 -6.33
CA MET A 284 18.11 30.28 -6.94
C MET A 284 19.36 30.88 -6.30
N SER A 285 19.92 30.25 -5.25
CA SER A 285 21.09 30.72 -4.55
C SER A 285 22.38 30.56 -5.36
N ASP A 286 23.37 31.42 -5.09
CA ASP A 286 24.70 31.32 -5.69
C ASP A 286 25.44 30.05 -5.24
N ASP A 287 25.21 29.58 -4.00
CA ASP A 287 25.77 28.34 -3.47
C ASP A 287 25.30 27.16 -4.27
N TRP A 288 23.99 27.07 -4.55
CA TRP A 288 23.42 26.02 -5.39
C TRP A 288 23.96 26.08 -6.83
N ALA A 289 24.03 27.28 -7.40
CA ALA A 289 24.57 27.46 -8.76
C ALA A 289 26.04 27.05 -8.84
N GLY A 290 26.85 27.44 -7.84
CA GLY A 290 28.25 27.07 -7.73
C GLY A 290 28.45 25.55 -7.58
N ALA A 291 27.69 24.92 -6.71
CA ALA A 291 27.73 23.45 -6.54
C ALA A 291 27.35 22.70 -7.81
N CYS A 292 26.32 23.14 -8.54
CA CYS A 292 25.96 22.56 -9.83
C CYS A 292 27.10 22.70 -10.85
N ALA A 293 27.69 23.89 -10.97
CA ALA A 293 28.78 24.13 -11.92
C ALA A 293 30.02 23.28 -11.61
N SER A 294 30.40 23.19 -10.33
CA SER A 294 31.55 22.36 -9.90
C SER A 294 31.33 20.86 -10.11
N GLY A 295 30.08 20.42 -10.09
CA GLY A 295 29.69 19.01 -10.23
C GLY A 295 29.34 18.57 -11.66
N ASN A 296 29.58 19.37 -12.70
CA ASN A 296 29.08 19.11 -14.07
C ASN A 296 27.56 18.87 -14.14
N VAL A 297 26.79 19.65 -13.37
CA VAL A 297 25.34 19.55 -13.29
C VAL A 297 24.69 20.71 -14.03
N THR A 298 23.87 20.40 -15.02
CA THR A 298 23.07 21.39 -15.75
C THR A 298 21.79 21.67 -14.98
N ARG A 299 21.57 22.94 -14.68
CA ARG A 299 20.36 23.39 -13.95
C ARG A 299 19.17 23.47 -14.89
N SER A 300 18.03 22.96 -14.45
CA SER A 300 16.73 23.11 -15.11
C SER A 300 15.69 23.53 -14.07
N MET A 301 14.72 24.36 -14.45
CA MET A 301 13.77 24.91 -13.47
C MET A 301 12.35 24.99 -14.01
N SER A 302 11.40 24.61 -13.18
CA SER A 302 9.96 24.73 -13.43
C SER A 302 9.50 26.16 -13.68
N ARG A 303 8.45 26.31 -14.46
CA ARG A 303 7.74 27.59 -14.58
C ARG A 303 7.06 27.93 -13.25
N LYS A 304 6.83 29.23 -13.02
CA LYS A 304 6.16 29.71 -11.80
C LYS A 304 4.73 29.14 -11.68
N ALA A 305 4.41 28.53 -10.54
CA ALA A 305 3.08 28.05 -10.16
C ALA A 305 2.46 26.99 -11.14
N ARG A 306 3.29 26.13 -11.73
CA ARG A 306 2.86 25.03 -12.59
C ARG A 306 3.18 23.68 -11.95
N SER A 307 2.20 23.07 -11.26
CA SER A 307 2.30 21.72 -10.65
C SER A 307 2.81 20.62 -11.61
N PRO A 308 2.40 20.58 -12.90
CA PRO A 308 2.89 19.53 -13.80
C PRO A 308 4.40 19.53 -14.03
N ASP A 309 5.04 20.67 -13.77
CA ASP A 309 6.48 20.83 -13.97
C ASP A 309 7.32 20.07 -12.93
N ASN A 310 6.74 19.54 -11.83
CA ASN A 310 7.43 18.73 -10.80
C ASN A 310 6.68 17.43 -10.41
N ALA A 311 5.89 16.89 -11.33
CA ALA A 311 5.00 15.75 -11.08
C ALA A 311 5.73 14.48 -10.56
N ARG A 312 7.02 14.30 -10.90
CA ARG A 312 7.82 13.15 -10.44
C ARG A 312 8.09 13.21 -8.93
N CYS A 313 8.53 14.36 -8.41
CA CYS A 313 8.70 14.56 -6.96
C CYS A 313 7.36 14.48 -6.23
N GLU A 314 6.31 15.12 -6.75
CA GLU A 314 4.97 15.06 -6.17
C GLU A 314 4.46 13.62 -6.05
N GLY A 315 4.70 12.78 -7.05
CA GLY A 315 4.35 11.36 -7.04
C GLY A 315 5.11 10.56 -5.99
N PHE A 316 6.41 10.81 -5.85
CA PHE A 316 7.23 10.18 -4.81
C PHE A 316 6.78 10.64 -3.42
N PHE A 317 6.65 11.93 -3.16
CA PHE A 317 6.19 12.47 -1.87
C PHE A 317 4.80 11.97 -1.51
N GLY A 318 3.93 11.87 -2.51
CA GLY A 318 2.62 11.31 -2.30
C GLY A 318 2.64 9.87 -1.80
N THR A 319 3.49 9.04 -2.40
CA THR A 319 3.68 7.65 -1.97
C THR A 319 4.35 7.59 -0.60
N LEU A 320 5.45 8.32 -0.42
CA LEU A 320 6.19 8.37 0.85
C LEU A 320 5.29 8.78 2.03
N LYS A 321 4.53 9.86 1.88
CA LYS A 321 3.64 10.32 2.96
C LYS A 321 2.54 9.32 3.29
N SER A 322 1.93 8.70 2.28
CA SER A 322 0.86 7.73 2.52
C SER A 322 1.36 6.37 3.04
N ASP A 323 2.55 5.96 2.65
CA ASP A 323 3.07 4.64 3.03
C ASP A 323 3.84 4.68 4.37
N PHE A 324 4.53 5.78 4.64
CA PHE A 324 5.45 5.90 5.78
C PHE A 324 4.92 6.81 6.90
N PHE A 325 4.34 7.98 6.54
CA PHE A 325 4.09 9.04 7.53
C PHE A 325 2.66 9.10 8.03
N GLU A 326 1.68 9.01 7.11
CA GLU A 326 0.26 9.15 7.45
C GLU A 326 -0.24 7.91 8.23
N GLY A 327 -0.91 8.15 9.38
CA GLY A 327 -1.49 7.08 10.22
C GLY A 327 -0.54 6.45 11.23
N GLU A 328 0.73 6.89 11.27
CA GLU A 328 1.66 6.53 12.33
C GLU A 328 1.53 7.50 13.50
N ASP A 329 1.78 6.99 14.70
CA ASP A 329 1.94 7.81 15.90
C ASP A 329 3.39 8.27 16.02
N TRP A 330 3.58 9.58 15.89
CA TRP A 330 4.88 10.23 15.98
C TRP A 330 5.10 10.93 17.35
N THR A 331 4.26 10.64 18.34
CA THR A 331 4.37 11.22 19.70
C THR A 331 5.66 10.76 20.37
N GLY A 332 6.45 11.72 20.85
CA GLY A 332 7.70 11.45 21.57
C GLY A 332 8.86 10.91 20.73
N VAL A 333 8.72 10.88 19.40
CA VAL A 333 9.78 10.44 18.49
C VAL A 333 10.80 11.59 18.34
N THR A 334 12.09 11.31 18.48
CA THR A 334 13.18 12.27 18.27
C THR A 334 13.45 12.46 16.78
N PHE A 335 14.19 13.54 16.43
CA PHE A 335 14.60 13.79 15.05
C PHE A 335 15.50 12.66 14.50
N GLU A 336 16.40 12.15 15.31
CA GLU A 336 17.31 11.06 14.96
C GLU A 336 16.55 9.78 14.66
N GLU A 337 15.60 9.40 15.51
CA GLU A 337 14.74 8.21 15.29
C GLU A 337 13.85 8.37 14.06
N PHE A 338 13.29 9.58 13.84
CA PHE A 338 12.52 9.85 12.64
C PHE A 338 13.37 9.71 11.38
N ARG A 339 14.59 10.28 11.40
CA ARG A 339 15.53 10.21 10.29
C ARG A 339 15.90 8.75 9.97
N GLU A 340 16.26 7.97 10.98
CA GLU A 340 16.61 6.55 10.80
C GLU A 340 15.45 5.75 10.18
N ARG A 341 14.22 5.95 10.66
CA ARG A 341 13.04 5.27 10.10
C ARG A 341 12.76 5.74 8.66
N LEU A 342 12.94 7.03 8.37
CA LEU A 342 12.76 7.58 7.03
C LEU A 342 13.83 7.05 6.06
N ASP A 343 15.08 6.99 6.49
CA ASP A 343 16.19 6.44 5.72
C ASP A 343 15.92 4.97 5.37
N ALA A 344 15.55 4.14 6.34
CA ALA A 344 15.19 2.74 6.15
C ALA A 344 14.01 2.57 5.16
N TYR A 345 12.98 3.44 5.27
CA TYR A 345 11.86 3.40 4.31
C TYR A 345 12.32 3.75 2.89
N ILE A 346 13.14 4.80 2.71
CA ILE A 346 13.60 5.22 1.37
C ILE A 346 14.51 4.14 0.78
N GLU A 347 15.35 3.48 1.57
CA GLU A 347 16.18 2.35 1.15
C GLU A 347 15.30 1.16 0.70
N TRP A 348 14.29 0.79 1.48
CA TRP A 348 13.33 -0.23 1.09
C TRP A 348 12.57 0.16 -0.19
N TYR A 349 12.09 1.42 -0.30
CA TYR A 349 11.42 1.92 -1.50
C TYR A 349 12.32 1.85 -2.72
N ARG A 350 13.60 2.15 -2.55
CA ARG A 350 14.63 2.15 -3.59
C ARG A 350 14.96 0.74 -4.07
N ASP A 351 15.15 -0.20 -3.14
CA ASP A 351 15.80 -1.48 -3.44
C ASP A 351 14.85 -2.69 -3.40
N ALA A 352 13.78 -2.62 -2.62
CA ALA A 352 12.87 -3.74 -2.39
C ALA A 352 11.45 -3.55 -2.94
N LYS A 353 10.95 -2.29 -3.07
CA LYS A 353 9.59 -2.05 -3.54
C LYS A 353 9.44 -2.27 -5.04
N PRO A 354 8.61 -3.25 -5.48
CA PRO A 354 8.33 -3.42 -6.90
C PRO A 354 7.44 -2.28 -7.43
N LYS A 355 7.72 -1.84 -8.66
CA LYS A 355 6.99 -0.75 -9.32
C LYS A 355 6.23 -1.27 -10.53
N LYS A 356 4.94 -1.01 -10.61
CA LYS A 356 4.11 -1.39 -11.77
C LYS A 356 4.64 -0.79 -13.07
N SER A 357 5.13 0.45 -13.04
CA SER A 357 5.72 1.15 -14.19
C SER A 357 7.00 0.47 -14.73
N LEU A 358 7.65 -0.37 -13.93
CA LEU A 358 8.85 -1.13 -14.30
C LEU A 358 8.53 -2.62 -14.55
N GLY A 359 7.26 -2.95 -14.81
CA GLY A 359 6.81 -4.33 -14.98
C GLY A 359 6.93 -5.16 -13.71
N TRP A 360 6.63 -4.56 -12.57
CA TRP A 360 6.69 -5.17 -11.23
C TRP A 360 8.10 -5.58 -10.78
N ARG A 361 9.12 -4.93 -11.35
CA ARG A 361 10.51 -5.04 -10.89
C ARG A 361 10.82 -3.92 -9.89
N THR A 362 11.78 -4.16 -9.01
CA THR A 362 12.43 -3.07 -8.26
C THR A 362 13.28 -2.24 -9.20
N THR A 363 13.69 -1.05 -8.81
CA THR A 363 14.62 -0.24 -9.61
C THR A 363 15.96 -0.95 -9.78
N ALA A 364 16.40 -1.71 -8.77
CA ALA A 364 17.62 -2.50 -8.81
C ALA A 364 17.57 -3.61 -9.86
N GLU A 365 16.49 -4.39 -9.86
CA GLU A 365 16.27 -5.45 -10.86
C GLU A 365 16.16 -4.87 -12.27
N TYR A 366 15.39 -3.79 -12.42
CA TYR A 366 15.19 -3.13 -13.72
C TYR A 366 16.50 -2.65 -14.32
N ARG A 367 17.36 -2.00 -13.51
CA ARG A 367 18.69 -1.56 -13.95
C ARG A 367 19.57 -2.75 -14.34
N ARG A 368 19.60 -3.79 -13.52
CA ARG A 368 20.39 -5.01 -13.78
C ARG A 368 20.00 -5.68 -15.10
N ASP A 369 18.69 -5.85 -15.34
CA ASP A 369 18.17 -6.46 -16.57
C ASP A 369 18.53 -5.67 -17.83
N LEU A 370 18.73 -4.36 -17.71
CA LEU A 370 19.18 -3.49 -18.80
C LEU A 370 20.70 -3.33 -18.88
N GLY A 371 21.45 -4.07 -18.06
CA GLY A 371 22.92 -4.05 -18.08
C GLY A 371 23.56 -2.85 -17.36
N TYR A 372 22.78 -2.06 -16.63
CA TYR A 372 23.33 -1.00 -15.77
C TYR A 372 23.84 -1.60 -14.46
N GLY A 373 25.17 -1.57 -14.26
CA GLY A 373 25.80 -2.04 -13.05
C GLY A 373 25.25 -1.33 -11.79
N TYR A 374 25.10 -2.10 -10.73
CA TYR A 374 24.70 -1.61 -9.41
C TYR A 374 25.96 -1.17 -8.67
N THR A 375 26.30 0.11 -8.74
CA THR A 375 27.26 0.66 -7.80
C THR A 375 26.46 1.11 -6.58
N LEU A 376 26.42 0.28 -5.52
CA LEU A 376 26.09 0.76 -4.20
C LEU A 376 27.16 1.80 -3.86
N ALA A 377 26.80 3.07 -3.81
CA ALA A 377 27.60 4.00 -3.03
C ALA A 377 27.47 3.55 -1.57
N ALA A 378 28.57 3.13 -1.00
CA ALA A 378 28.70 2.78 0.40
C ALA A 378 28.43 3.99 1.29
#